data_c54a1b6cd861331a989b4f11e6f1b5e7
#
_entry.id   c54a1b6cd861331a989b4f11e6f1b5e7
#
_cell.length_a   1.000
_cell.length_b   1.000
_cell.length_c   1.000
_cell.angle_alpha   90.00
_cell.angle_beta   90.00
_cell.angle_gamma   90.00
#
_symmetry.space_group_name_H-M   'P 1'
#
loop_
_entity.id
_entity.type
_entity.pdbx_description
1 polymer ?
#
loop_
_entity_poly.entity_id
_entity_poly.type
_entity_poly.pdbx_seq_one_letter_code
_entity_poly.pdbx_strand_id
1 'polypeptide(L)'
;MWHRHPVLARVRLLPVAAAFLLAACLDIPDTPEPQNTASHVTVYAVQKDNADSTSLKIHPEDPTTLKAVVHPKGLEPELNFNWYRDSLLGSGSTFKIPAYPEEDEIPNRLVVKDGEGNSVSSDFEIIVNSPPTFTEDFFPAQGDTLYGTARTSFTFSWKAYDNEDASLDYILELDTTHYYVGTLEKIQQSGLLSGTHLFMVIVRDSEGDTDTLPPVKFYVVDTLEAKK
;
A
#
# COMPACT_ATOMS: atom_id res chain seq x y z
N MET A 1 78.02 -71.76 42.79
CA MET A 1 77.29 -72.83 42.08
C MET A 1 76.21 -72.14 41.28
N TRP A 2 76.29 -72.27 39.97
CA TRP A 2 75.31 -71.80 38.96
C TRP A 2 74.98 -70.37 38.87
N HIS A 3 75.75 -69.72 38.02
CA HIS A 3 75.43 -68.39 37.45
C HIS A 3 74.31 -68.53 36.41
N ARG A 4 73.30 -67.60 36.49
CA ARG A 4 72.39 -67.40 35.36
C ARG A 4 72.51 -65.94 34.95
N HIS A 5 73.01 -65.75 33.76
CA HIS A 5 73.03 -64.45 33.08
C HIS A 5 71.62 -64.00 32.70
N PRO A 6 71.27 -62.71 32.87
CA PRO A 6 70.04 -62.24 32.30
C PRO A 6 70.28 -61.94 30.82
N VAL A 7 69.36 -62.49 30.03
CA VAL A 7 69.25 -62.18 28.60
C VAL A 7 68.67 -60.80 28.44
N LEU A 8 69.49 -59.91 27.92
CA LEU A 8 69.05 -58.59 27.51
C LEU A 8 68.18 -58.69 26.23
N ALA A 9 66.92 -58.61 26.39
CA ALA A 9 65.95 -58.43 25.26
C ALA A 9 66.16 -57.06 24.62
N ARG A 10 66.71 -57.03 23.42
CA ARG A 10 66.76 -55.83 22.59
C ARG A 10 65.36 -55.55 22.09
N VAL A 11 64.75 -54.48 22.66
CA VAL A 11 63.55 -53.92 22.12
C VAL A 11 63.98 -53.15 20.87
N ARG A 12 63.62 -53.63 19.72
CA ARG A 12 63.70 -52.93 18.46
C ARG A 12 62.58 -51.86 18.45
N LEU A 13 62.92 -50.64 18.64
CA LEU A 13 62.08 -49.48 18.32
C LEU A 13 61.91 -49.42 16.79
N LEU A 14 60.76 -49.85 16.31
CA LEU A 14 60.33 -49.51 14.99
C LEU A 14 60.02 -47.99 14.95
N PRO A 15 60.54 -47.25 13.97
CA PRO A 15 60.10 -45.88 13.79
C PRO A 15 58.60 -45.88 13.40
N VAL A 16 57.78 -45.39 14.29
CA VAL A 16 56.41 -44.98 13.93
C VAL A 16 56.58 -43.84 12.97
N ALA A 17 56.53 -44.15 11.70
CA ALA A 17 56.29 -43.11 10.69
C ALA A 17 54.94 -42.50 11.02
N ALA A 18 55.00 -41.35 11.68
CA ALA A 18 53.85 -40.49 11.80
C ALA A 18 53.45 -40.04 10.37
N ALA A 19 52.52 -40.79 9.78
CA ALA A 19 51.80 -40.29 8.62
C ALA A 19 51.02 -39.08 9.10
N PHE A 20 51.63 -37.91 8.95
CA PHE A 20 50.86 -36.67 8.89
C PHE A 20 49.97 -36.80 7.68
N LEU A 21 48.74 -37.30 7.91
CA LEU A 21 47.61 -36.98 7.09
C LEU A 21 47.48 -35.46 7.20
N LEU A 22 48.11 -34.78 6.26
CA LEU A 22 47.66 -33.47 5.85
C LEU A 22 46.19 -33.67 5.41
N ALA A 23 45.28 -33.51 6.35
CA ALA A 23 43.95 -33.08 6.03
C ALA A 23 44.15 -31.70 5.40
N ALA A 24 44.55 -31.67 4.13
CA ALA A 24 44.22 -30.54 3.31
C ALA A 24 42.70 -30.47 3.45
N CYS A 25 42.25 -29.53 4.28
CA CYS A 25 40.94 -28.93 4.03
C CYS A 25 41.03 -28.52 2.55
N LEU A 26 40.51 -29.34 1.69
CA LEU A 26 39.98 -28.88 0.46
C LEU A 26 38.88 -27.90 0.94
N ASP A 27 39.25 -26.65 1.10
CA ASP A 27 38.30 -25.57 0.86
C ASP A 27 37.83 -25.85 -0.57
N ILE A 28 36.81 -26.66 -0.68
CA ILE A 28 35.96 -26.63 -1.86
C ILE A 28 35.45 -25.20 -1.80
N PRO A 29 35.92 -24.32 -2.68
CA PRO A 29 35.32 -22.99 -2.74
C PRO A 29 33.85 -23.29 -2.84
N ASP A 30 33.04 -22.76 -1.88
CA ASP A 30 31.60 -22.75 -2.01
C ASP A 30 31.34 -22.39 -3.46
N THR A 31 30.73 -23.30 -4.19
CA THR A 31 30.33 -22.98 -5.56
C THR A 31 29.57 -21.69 -5.38
N PRO A 32 30.07 -20.57 -5.96
CA PRO A 32 29.35 -19.33 -5.79
C PRO A 32 27.93 -19.64 -6.18
N GLU A 33 26.99 -19.45 -5.23
CA GLU A 33 25.57 -19.55 -5.58
C GLU A 33 25.39 -18.78 -6.86
N PRO A 34 24.75 -19.33 -7.87
CA PRO A 34 24.60 -18.65 -9.14
C PRO A 34 24.01 -17.28 -8.87
N GLN A 35 24.85 -16.24 -8.93
CA GLN A 35 24.50 -14.87 -8.57
C GLN A 35 23.45 -14.27 -9.53
N ASN A 36 23.00 -15.09 -10.47
CA ASN A 36 22.08 -14.73 -11.55
C ASN A 36 20.63 -15.17 -11.29
N THR A 37 20.33 -15.71 -10.10
CA THR A 37 18.97 -16.15 -9.78
C THR A 37 18.25 -15.06 -8.98
N ALA A 38 17.19 -14.53 -9.51
CA ALA A 38 16.32 -13.62 -8.78
C ALA A 38 15.70 -14.35 -7.57
N SER A 39 15.84 -13.79 -6.39
CA SER A 39 15.28 -14.35 -5.15
C SER A 39 13.82 -13.94 -4.94
N HIS A 40 13.49 -12.71 -5.33
CA HIS A 40 12.12 -12.18 -5.33
C HIS A 40 11.99 -10.99 -6.27
N VAL A 41 10.76 -10.64 -6.61
CA VAL A 41 10.43 -9.48 -7.44
C VAL A 41 9.38 -8.62 -6.74
N THR A 42 9.57 -7.31 -6.82
CA THR A 42 8.63 -6.30 -6.31
C THR A 42 8.02 -5.55 -7.48
N VAL A 43 6.72 -5.32 -7.43
CA VAL A 43 5.99 -4.53 -8.43
C VAL A 43 5.66 -3.16 -7.84
N TYR A 44 5.88 -2.12 -8.62
CA TYR A 44 5.55 -0.73 -8.31
C TYR A 44 4.60 -0.18 -9.36
N ALA A 45 3.65 0.65 -8.93
CA ALA A 45 2.84 1.46 -9.84
C ALA A 45 3.42 2.87 -9.94
N VAL A 46 3.56 3.38 -11.16
CA VAL A 46 4.07 4.72 -11.46
C VAL A 46 3.01 5.46 -12.25
N GLN A 47 2.44 6.50 -11.65
CA GLN A 47 1.55 7.46 -12.28
C GLN A 47 2.18 8.85 -12.31
N LYS A 48 1.55 9.79 -13.01
CA LYS A 48 2.06 11.13 -13.34
C LYS A 48 2.68 11.90 -12.16
N ASP A 49 2.07 11.79 -10.99
CA ASP A 49 2.46 12.55 -9.79
C ASP A 49 2.99 11.68 -8.65
N ASN A 50 3.10 10.37 -8.87
CA ASN A 50 3.49 9.40 -7.86
C ASN A 50 4.61 8.51 -8.38
N ALA A 51 5.84 8.87 -8.05
CA ALA A 51 7.01 8.09 -8.44
C ALA A 51 7.21 6.92 -7.46
N ASP A 52 7.21 5.68 -7.99
CA ASP A 52 7.61 4.46 -7.28
C ASP A 52 6.73 4.14 -6.03
N SER A 53 5.41 4.26 -6.13
CA SER A 53 4.51 3.83 -5.06
C SER A 53 4.47 2.30 -4.94
N THR A 54 4.69 1.79 -3.73
CA THR A 54 4.39 0.39 -3.38
C THR A 54 2.89 0.17 -3.16
N SER A 55 2.11 1.25 -3.02
CA SER A 55 0.66 1.20 -3.14
C SER A 55 0.32 0.89 -4.59
N LEU A 56 -0.40 -0.18 -4.80
CA LEU A 56 -0.93 -0.55 -6.11
C LEU A 56 -2.34 0.02 -6.32
N LYS A 57 -2.68 1.11 -5.64
CA LYS A 57 -3.89 1.89 -5.85
C LYS A 57 -3.61 2.94 -6.91
N ILE A 58 -4.45 3.01 -7.93
CA ILE A 58 -4.24 3.85 -9.12
C ILE A 58 -5.48 4.67 -9.44
N HIS A 59 -5.28 5.88 -9.96
CA HIS A 59 -6.37 6.70 -10.52
C HIS A 59 -6.78 6.19 -11.90
N PRO A 60 -8.06 5.99 -12.16
CA PRO A 60 -8.53 5.43 -13.43
C PRO A 60 -8.22 6.31 -14.64
N GLU A 61 -8.21 7.64 -14.46
CA GLU A 61 -8.00 8.62 -15.53
C GLU A 61 -6.55 8.78 -15.96
N ASP A 62 -5.59 8.33 -15.14
CA ASP A 62 -4.17 8.45 -15.42
C ASP A 62 -3.58 7.12 -15.89
N PRO A 63 -2.92 7.09 -17.07
CA PRO A 63 -2.20 5.91 -17.50
C PRO A 63 -1.14 5.50 -16.47
N THR A 64 -1.11 4.23 -16.14
CA THR A 64 -0.18 3.70 -15.13
C THR A 64 0.91 2.88 -15.79
N THR A 65 2.13 3.02 -15.32
CA THR A 65 3.23 2.12 -15.67
C THR A 65 3.58 1.25 -14.47
N LEU A 66 3.37 -0.05 -14.58
CA LEU A 66 3.91 -1.01 -13.63
C LEU A 66 5.40 -1.21 -13.92
N LYS A 67 6.20 -1.29 -12.86
CA LYS A 67 7.63 -1.51 -12.93
C LYS A 67 8.02 -2.67 -12.02
N ALA A 68 8.67 -3.66 -12.59
CA ALA A 68 9.22 -4.79 -11.86
C ALA A 68 10.65 -4.47 -11.41
N VAL A 69 10.94 -4.73 -10.14
CA VAL A 69 12.30 -4.64 -9.58
C VAL A 69 12.65 -5.99 -8.98
N VAL A 70 13.69 -6.61 -9.51
CA VAL A 70 14.19 -7.90 -9.02
C VAL A 70 15.26 -7.72 -7.95
N HIS A 71 15.41 -8.71 -7.10
CA HIS A 71 16.44 -8.75 -6.08
C HIS A 71 17.25 -10.04 -6.18
N PRO A 72 18.60 -9.96 -6.15
CA PRO A 72 19.41 -8.73 -6.10
C PRO A 72 19.27 -7.88 -7.37
N LYS A 73 19.52 -6.58 -7.25
CA LYS A 73 19.41 -5.62 -8.38
C LYS A 73 20.52 -5.89 -9.42
N GLY A 74 20.26 -5.52 -10.68
CA GLY A 74 21.24 -5.57 -11.77
C GLY A 74 21.16 -6.84 -12.62
N LEU A 75 20.17 -7.71 -12.35
CA LEU A 75 19.94 -8.93 -13.14
C LEU A 75 18.97 -8.71 -14.32
N GLU A 76 18.30 -7.57 -14.36
CA GLU A 76 17.18 -7.29 -15.25
C GLU A 76 17.47 -7.55 -16.75
N PRO A 77 18.68 -7.23 -17.27
CA PRO A 77 18.98 -7.46 -18.69
C PRO A 77 18.97 -8.93 -19.13
N GLU A 78 19.16 -9.86 -18.18
CA GLU A 78 19.25 -11.30 -18.43
C GLU A 78 17.94 -12.04 -18.12
N LEU A 79 16.91 -11.31 -17.68
CA LEU A 79 15.66 -11.89 -17.22
C LEU A 79 14.52 -11.63 -18.20
N ASN A 80 13.60 -12.59 -18.28
CA ASN A 80 12.36 -12.49 -19.04
C ASN A 80 11.20 -12.24 -18.10
N PHE A 81 10.51 -11.12 -18.27
CA PHE A 81 9.37 -10.69 -17.47
C PHE A 81 8.09 -10.94 -18.27
N ASN A 82 7.11 -11.57 -17.64
CA ASN A 82 5.82 -11.83 -18.23
C ASN A 82 4.69 -11.47 -17.27
N TRP A 83 3.79 -10.63 -17.72
CA TRP A 83 2.65 -10.12 -16.98
C TRP A 83 1.38 -10.88 -17.35
N TYR A 84 0.65 -11.34 -16.37
CA TYR A 84 -0.53 -12.18 -16.54
C TYR A 84 -1.72 -11.62 -15.77
N ARG A 85 -2.91 -11.90 -16.31
CA ARG A 85 -4.15 -12.07 -15.57
C ARG A 85 -4.58 -13.53 -15.79
N ASP A 86 -5.63 -13.81 -16.51
CA ASP A 86 -5.99 -15.18 -16.91
C ASP A 86 -5.10 -15.73 -18.03
N SER A 87 -4.53 -14.82 -18.81
CA SER A 87 -3.61 -15.09 -19.91
C SER A 87 -2.42 -14.14 -19.87
N LEU A 88 -1.45 -14.36 -20.76
CA LEU A 88 -0.32 -13.44 -20.93
C LEU A 88 -0.83 -12.12 -21.52
N LEU A 89 -0.63 -11.02 -20.77
CA LEU A 89 -0.97 -9.66 -21.21
C LEU A 89 0.20 -8.96 -21.88
N GLY A 90 1.45 -9.23 -21.45
CA GLY A 90 2.62 -8.57 -22.00
C GLY A 90 3.92 -9.06 -21.40
N SER A 91 5.03 -8.56 -21.95
CA SER A 91 6.38 -8.90 -21.53
C SER A 91 7.25 -7.66 -21.38
N GLY A 92 8.29 -7.76 -20.56
CA GLY A 92 9.23 -6.68 -20.24
C GLY A 92 9.21 -6.29 -18.79
N SER A 93 10.26 -5.59 -18.33
CA SER A 93 10.39 -5.12 -16.95
C SER A 93 9.36 -4.05 -16.55
N THR A 94 8.63 -3.54 -17.55
CA THR A 94 7.53 -2.59 -17.34
C THR A 94 6.28 -3.07 -18.10
N PHE A 95 5.10 -2.71 -17.58
CA PHE A 95 3.82 -2.95 -18.22
C PHE A 95 2.97 -1.67 -18.15
N LYS A 96 2.30 -1.31 -19.24
CA LYS A 96 1.45 -0.11 -19.29
C LYS A 96 -0.02 -0.50 -19.17
N ILE A 97 -0.69 0.11 -18.20
CA ILE A 97 -2.13 0.08 -18.03
C ILE A 97 -2.68 1.38 -18.65
N PRO A 98 -3.64 1.33 -19.57
CA PRO A 98 -4.23 2.53 -20.17
C PRO A 98 -5.04 3.32 -19.12
N ALA A 99 -5.47 4.53 -19.48
CA ALA A 99 -6.50 5.24 -18.73
C ALA A 99 -7.84 4.49 -18.87
N TYR A 100 -8.64 4.48 -17.80
CA TYR A 100 -9.92 3.76 -17.73
C TYR A 100 -9.81 2.30 -18.17
N PRO A 101 -8.93 1.52 -17.53
CA PRO A 101 -8.65 0.15 -17.95
C PRO A 101 -9.87 -0.74 -17.68
N GLU A 102 -10.13 -1.67 -18.60
CA GLU A 102 -11.00 -2.80 -18.32
C GLU A 102 -10.30 -3.79 -17.37
N GLU A 103 -11.10 -4.57 -16.64
CA GLU A 103 -10.55 -5.48 -15.65
C GLU A 103 -9.56 -6.50 -16.23
N ASP A 104 -9.78 -6.98 -17.44
CA ASP A 104 -8.93 -7.93 -18.15
C ASP A 104 -7.63 -7.33 -18.71
N GLU A 105 -7.51 -6.00 -18.71
CA GLU A 105 -6.29 -5.28 -19.09
C GLU A 105 -5.32 -5.09 -17.91
N ILE A 106 -5.77 -5.37 -16.67
CA ILE A 106 -4.99 -5.17 -15.44
C ILE A 106 -4.33 -6.47 -15.01
N PRO A 107 -2.99 -6.59 -15.05
CA PRO A 107 -2.31 -7.80 -14.59
C PRO A 107 -2.41 -7.97 -13.08
N ASN A 108 -2.47 -9.21 -12.63
CA ASN A 108 -2.46 -9.57 -11.21
C ASN A 108 -1.30 -10.51 -10.83
N ARG A 109 -0.48 -10.88 -11.81
CA ARG A 109 0.67 -11.75 -11.61
C ARG A 109 1.82 -11.39 -12.53
N LEU A 110 3.01 -11.37 -11.98
CA LEU A 110 4.28 -11.27 -12.70
C LEU A 110 5.07 -12.56 -12.53
N VAL A 111 5.59 -13.09 -13.62
CA VAL A 111 6.53 -14.20 -13.63
C VAL A 111 7.83 -13.75 -14.29
N VAL A 112 8.94 -13.92 -13.58
CA VAL A 112 10.28 -13.60 -14.06
C VAL A 112 11.07 -14.89 -14.20
N LYS A 113 11.71 -15.09 -15.37
CA LYS A 113 12.52 -16.28 -15.67
C LYS A 113 13.91 -15.88 -16.10
N ASP A 114 14.91 -16.66 -15.70
CA ASP A 114 16.27 -16.58 -16.21
C ASP A 114 16.48 -17.47 -17.46
N GLY A 115 17.70 -17.43 -18.02
CA GLY A 115 18.08 -18.27 -19.17
C GLY A 115 18.22 -19.76 -18.84
N GLU A 116 18.28 -20.14 -17.57
CA GLU A 116 18.43 -21.52 -17.10
C GLU A 116 17.08 -22.17 -16.79
N GLY A 117 15.99 -21.40 -16.82
CA GLY A 117 14.62 -21.87 -16.58
C GLY A 117 14.18 -21.73 -15.11
N ASN A 118 14.99 -21.14 -14.23
CA ASN A 118 14.54 -20.79 -12.89
C ASN A 118 13.52 -19.64 -12.99
N SER A 119 12.58 -19.60 -12.05
CA SER A 119 11.54 -18.57 -12.07
C SER A 119 11.17 -18.11 -10.68
N VAL A 120 10.87 -16.82 -10.57
CA VAL A 120 10.23 -16.19 -9.42
C VAL A 120 8.95 -15.53 -9.87
N SER A 121 7.93 -15.54 -9.03
CA SER A 121 6.65 -14.88 -9.32
C SER A 121 6.21 -14.01 -8.16
N SER A 122 5.43 -12.97 -8.49
CA SER A 122 4.71 -12.13 -7.55
C SER A 122 3.26 -12.07 -7.98
N ASP A 123 2.37 -12.42 -7.07
CA ASP A 123 0.94 -12.16 -7.20
C ASP A 123 0.66 -10.83 -6.49
N PHE A 124 -0.16 -9.99 -7.09
CA PHE A 124 -0.50 -8.66 -6.59
C PHE A 124 -1.91 -8.28 -7.04
N GLU A 125 -2.48 -7.30 -6.36
CA GLU A 125 -3.77 -6.72 -6.71
C GLU A 125 -3.57 -5.23 -7.01
N ILE A 126 -4.14 -4.77 -8.11
CA ILE A 126 -4.21 -3.36 -8.46
C ILE A 126 -5.61 -2.89 -8.14
N ILE A 127 -5.69 -1.89 -7.28
CA ILE A 127 -6.94 -1.26 -6.88
C ILE A 127 -7.10 -0.01 -7.75
N VAL A 128 -8.19 0.04 -8.50
CA VAL A 128 -8.55 1.24 -9.25
C VAL A 128 -9.40 2.12 -8.35
N ASN A 129 -8.89 3.31 -8.03
CA ASN A 129 -9.58 4.25 -7.14
C ASN A 129 -10.90 4.73 -7.73
N SER A 130 -11.90 4.87 -6.88
CA SER A 130 -13.14 5.59 -7.19
C SER A 130 -13.31 6.77 -6.22
N PRO A 131 -13.89 7.90 -6.66
CA PRO A 131 -14.15 8.99 -5.74
C PRO A 131 -15.18 8.61 -4.67
N PRO A 132 -15.06 9.18 -3.46
CA PRO A 132 -16.04 8.99 -2.40
C PRO A 132 -17.41 9.51 -2.83
N THR A 133 -18.47 9.03 -2.17
CA THR A 133 -19.85 9.41 -2.49
C THR A 133 -20.63 9.73 -1.22
N PHE A 134 -21.32 10.90 -1.17
CA PHE A 134 -22.23 11.22 -0.08
C PHE A 134 -23.48 10.34 -0.14
N THR A 135 -23.97 9.98 1.05
CA THR A 135 -25.29 9.38 1.22
C THR A 135 -26.35 10.49 1.41
N GLU A 136 -27.63 10.10 1.43
CA GLU A 136 -28.72 11.02 1.78
C GLU A 136 -28.83 11.29 3.29
N ASP A 137 -27.96 10.69 4.10
CA ASP A 137 -27.95 10.85 5.56
C ASP A 137 -27.16 12.09 5.98
N PHE A 138 -27.84 13.22 6.04
CA PHE A 138 -27.25 14.48 6.54
C PHE A 138 -28.25 15.31 7.34
N PHE A 139 -27.77 16.12 8.27
CA PHE A 139 -28.58 17.02 9.07
C PHE A 139 -27.82 18.34 9.33
N PRO A 140 -28.51 19.50 9.27
CA PRO A 140 -29.93 19.70 8.98
C PRO A 140 -30.27 19.38 7.51
N ALA A 141 -31.54 19.00 7.26
CA ALA A 141 -32.05 18.78 5.90
C ALA A 141 -32.39 20.12 5.23
N GLN A 142 -32.56 20.07 3.90
CA GLN A 142 -32.95 21.24 3.12
C GLN A 142 -34.29 21.82 3.62
N GLY A 143 -34.26 23.07 4.07
CA GLY A 143 -35.42 23.82 4.56
C GLY A 143 -35.71 23.59 6.04
N ASP A 144 -34.93 22.85 6.77
CA ASP A 144 -35.11 22.65 8.21
C ASP A 144 -35.06 23.97 8.99
N THR A 145 -35.81 24.00 10.09
CA THR A 145 -35.78 25.11 11.06
C THR A 145 -35.27 24.61 12.39
N LEU A 146 -34.15 25.16 12.83
CA LEU A 146 -33.54 24.90 14.11
C LEU A 146 -33.96 25.99 15.12
N TYR A 147 -34.36 25.60 16.30
CA TYR A 147 -34.83 26.52 17.34
C TYR A 147 -33.80 26.64 18.46
N GLY A 148 -33.36 27.87 18.71
CA GLY A 148 -32.37 28.11 19.77
C GLY A 148 -31.93 29.57 19.80
N THR A 149 -30.91 29.87 20.56
CA THR A 149 -30.23 31.16 20.65
C THR A 149 -28.81 31.05 20.11
N ALA A 150 -28.08 32.15 19.99
CA ALA A 150 -26.66 32.11 19.63
C ALA A 150 -25.79 31.27 20.56
N ARG A 151 -26.28 30.90 21.76
CA ARG A 151 -25.58 30.01 22.68
C ARG A 151 -25.95 28.53 22.52
N THR A 152 -26.98 28.24 21.72
CA THR A 152 -27.40 26.87 21.45
C THR A 152 -26.36 26.20 20.57
N SER A 153 -25.97 25.00 20.93
CA SER A 153 -25.11 24.15 20.13
C SER A 153 -25.99 23.28 19.23
N PHE A 154 -25.86 23.48 17.92
CA PHE A 154 -26.57 22.69 16.92
C PHE A 154 -25.65 21.60 16.39
N THR A 155 -26.21 20.42 16.17
CA THR A 155 -25.46 19.30 15.58
C THR A 155 -25.56 19.40 14.06
N PHE A 156 -24.43 19.21 13.37
CA PHE A 156 -24.36 18.98 11.93
C PHE A 156 -23.82 17.59 11.74
N SER A 157 -24.41 16.81 10.86
CA SER A 157 -23.95 15.48 10.53
C SER A 157 -24.08 15.18 9.06
N TRP A 158 -23.26 14.29 8.57
CA TRP A 158 -23.20 13.82 7.20
C TRP A 158 -22.63 12.42 7.17
N LYS A 159 -22.78 11.74 6.04
CA LYS A 159 -22.16 10.45 5.83
C LYS A 159 -21.78 10.30 4.36
N ALA A 160 -20.56 9.83 4.15
CA ALA A 160 -20.08 9.40 2.85
C ALA A 160 -19.51 7.98 2.96
N TYR A 161 -19.34 7.35 1.84
CA TYR A 161 -18.64 6.06 1.75
C TYR A 161 -17.73 6.07 0.54
N ASP A 162 -16.76 5.19 0.58
CA ASP A 162 -15.82 4.91 -0.47
C ASP A 162 -15.61 3.40 -0.52
N ASN A 163 -15.41 2.82 -1.70
CA ASN A 163 -15.25 1.39 -1.84
C ASN A 163 -13.87 0.92 -1.42
N GLU A 164 -12.87 1.78 -1.60
CA GLU A 164 -11.45 1.49 -1.42
C GLU A 164 -10.93 2.04 -0.10
N ASP A 165 -11.55 3.11 0.44
CA ASP A 165 -11.11 3.81 1.64
C ASP A 165 -12.10 3.68 2.80
N ALA A 166 -11.64 3.09 3.91
CA ALA A 166 -12.42 3.00 5.15
C ALA A 166 -12.43 4.30 5.96
N SER A 167 -11.60 5.27 5.64
CA SER A 167 -11.46 6.53 6.36
C SER A 167 -11.39 7.69 5.37
N LEU A 168 -12.31 8.62 5.51
CA LEU A 168 -12.43 9.78 4.65
C LEU A 168 -12.18 11.06 5.45
N ASP A 169 -11.63 12.08 4.80
CA ASP A 169 -11.44 13.42 5.37
C ASP A 169 -12.54 14.38 4.93
N TYR A 170 -13.01 15.22 5.86
CA TYR A 170 -14.10 16.15 5.62
C TYR A 170 -13.72 17.59 5.88
N ILE A 171 -14.25 18.48 5.05
CA ILE A 171 -14.24 19.94 5.22
C ILE A 171 -15.68 20.39 5.26
N LEU A 172 -16.09 20.99 6.37
CA LEU A 172 -17.39 21.64 6.48
C LEU A 172 -17.24 23.12 6.11
N GLU A 173 -18.11 23.60 5.24
CA GLU A 173 -18.34 25.02 5.02
C GLU A 173 -19.71 25.41 5.61
N LEU A 174 -19.70 26.34 6.56
CA LEU A 174 -20.90 26.86 7.19
C LEU A 174 -20.95 28.38 6.95
N ASP A 175 -21.93 28.84 6.18
CA ASP A 175 -22.01 30.18 5.60
C ASP A 175 -20.74 30.50 4.79
N THR A 176 -19.82 31.25 5.37
CA THR A 176 -18.55 31.64 4.72
C THR A 176 -17.33 31.11 5.49
N THR A 177 -17.55 30.24 6.48
CA THR A 177 -16.48 29.76 7.34
C THR A 177 -16.19 28.31 7.02
N HIS A 178 -14.92 28.00 6.79
CA HIS A 178 -14.43 26.66 6.53
C HIS A 178 -13.88 26.02 7.80
N TYR A 179 -14.30 24.79 8.08
CA TYR A 179 -13.86 23.97 9.20
C TYR A 179 -13.25 22.68 8.66
N TYR A 180 -11.95 22.51 8.85
CA TYR A 180 -11.34 21.19 8.63
C TYR A 180 -11.70 20.30 9.82
N VAL A 181 -12.50 19.27 9.58
CA VAL A 181 -13.06 18.41 10.65
C VAL A 181 -12.44 17.01 10.67
N GLY A 182 -11.48 16.75 9.78
CA GLY A 182 -10.83 15.44 9.68
C GLY A 182 -11.86 14.35 9.37
N THR A 183 -11.76 13.24 10.05
CA THR A 183 -12.61 12.06 9.82
C THR A 183 -13.95 12.09 10.56
N LEU A 184 -14.32 13.25 11.13
CA LEU A 184 -15.58 13.35 11.89
C LEU A 184 -16.79 13.48 10.96
N GLU A 185 -17.74 12.58 11.09
CA GLU A 185 -19.02 12.61 10.38
C GLU A 185 -20.08 13.49 11.05
N LYS A 186 -19.74 14.15 12.15
CA LYS A 186 -20.60 15.11 12.85
C LYS A 186 -19.80 16.07 13.69
N ILE A 187 -20.31 17.28 13.83
CA ILE A 187 -19.80 18.29 14.74
C ILE A 187 -20.94 19.01 15.48
N GLN A 188 -20.58 19.78 16.48
CA GLN A 188 -21.48 20.72 17.14
C GLN A 188 -20.98 22.14 16.91
N GLN A 189 -21.87 23.04 16.49
CA GLN A 189 -21.55 24.43 16.24
C GLN A 189 -22.54 25.33 16.96
N SER A 190 -22.01 26.34 17.65
CA SER A 190 -22.78 27.41 18.28
C SER A 190 -22.47 28.75 17.60
N GLY A 191 -23.15 29.80 18.01
CA GLY A 191 -22.93 31.14 17.48
C GLY A 191 -23.81 31.48 16.28
N LEU A 192 -24.70 30.60 15.84
CA LEU A 192 -25.63 30.87 14.76
C LEU A 192 -26.71 31.86 15.22
N LEU A 193 -26.86 32.94 14.51
CA LEU A 193 -27.90 33.93 14.77
C LEU A 193 -29.21 33.52 14.09
N SER A 194 -30.32 34.17 14.50
CA SER A 194 -31.60 34.00 13.80
C SER A 194 -31.47 34.45 12.34
N GLY A 195 -31.88 33.58 11.41
CA GLY A 195 -31.78 33.87 9.96
C GLY A 195 -31.62 32.60 9.12
N THR A 196 -31.23 32.84 7.90
CA THR A 196 -30.96 31.79 6.90
C THR A 196 -29.48 31.46 6.91
N HIS A 197 -29.19 30.20 6.90
CA HIS A 197 -27.83 29.64 6.89
C HIS A 197 -27.67 28.64 5.75
N LEU A 198 -26.43 28.43 5.34
CA LEU A 198 -26.03 27.42 4.36
C LEU A 198 -24.92 26.56 4.95
N PHE A 199 -25.00 25.24 4.78
CA PHE A 199 -23.85 24.39 4.98
C PHE A 199 -23.60 23.50 3.76
N MET A 200 -22.35 23.18 3.55
CA MET A 200 -21.85 22.32 2.51
C MET A 200 -20.74 21.46 3.10
N VAL A 201 -20.56 20.26 2.63
CA VAL A 201 -19.47 19.39 3.08
C VAL A 201 -18.74 18.88 1.84
N ILE A 202 -17.42 18.93 1.89
CA ILE A 202 -16.53 18.29 0.92
C ILE A 202 -15.94 17.08 1.60
N VAL A 203 -16.01 15.92 0.96
CA VAL A 203 -15.32 14.69 1.38
C VAL A 203 -14.13 14.47 0.47
N ARG A 204 -13.06 13.89 1.02
CA ARG A 204 -11.84 13.53 0.29
C ARG A 204 -11.37 12.15 0.72
N ASP A 205 -10.95 11.33 -0.25
CA ASP A 205 -10.28 10.06 -0.04
C ASP A 205 -8.75 10.21 0.18
N SER A 206 -8.04 9.09 0.29
CA SER A 206 -6.59 9.06 0.51
C SER A 206 -5.78 9.47 -0.72
N GLU A 207 -6.31 9.35 -1.92
CA GLU A 207 -5.70 9.74 -3.20
C GLU A 207 -5.97 11.20 -3.56
N GLY A 208 -6.92 11.84 -2.89
CA GLY A 208 -7.27 13.24 -3.08
C GLY A 208 -8.50 13.47 -3.94
N ASP A 209 -9.19 12.41 -4.38
CA ASP A 209 -10.48 12.52 -5.06
C ASP A 209 -11.54 13.03 -4.08
N THR A 210 -12.52 13.75 -4.60
CA THR A 210 -13.49 14.45 -3.76
C THR A 210 -14.90 14.31 -4.29
N ASP A 211 -15.85 14.32 -3.35
CA ASP A 211 -17.26 14.60 -3.64
C ASP A 211 -17.74 15.76 -2.75
N THR A 212 -18.86 16.38 -3.12
CA THR A 212 -19.40 17.53 -2.41
C THR A 212 -20.89 17.37 -2.16
N LEU A 213 -21.27 17.36 -0.88
CA LEU A 213 -22.67 17.56 -0.50
C LEU A 213 -23.10 18.96 -0.96
N PRO A 214 -24.08 19.09 -1.85
CA PRO A 214 -24.52 20.40 -2.32
C PRO A 214 -24.96 21.32 -1.19
N PRO A 215 -24.87 22.66 -1.35
CA PRO A 215 -25.26 23.60 -0.31
C PRO A 215 -26.69 23.36 0.20
N VAL A 216 -26.81 23.09 1.48
CA VAL A 216 -28.07 22.84 2.18
C VAL A 216 -28.49 24.12 2.90
N LYS A 217 -29.65 24.64 2.55
CA LYS A 217 -30.23 25.82 3.21
C LYS A 217 -31.08 25.37 4.39
N PHE A 218 -30.86 26.01 5.55
CA PHE A 218 -31.65 25.84 6.75
C PHE A 218 -31.91 27.17 7.45
N TYR A 219 -32.75 27.18 8.46
CA TYR A 219 -33.16 28.38 9.18
C TYR A 219 -32.87 28.22 10.66
N VAL A 220 -32.45 29.29 11.31
CA VAL A 220 -32.37 29.41 12.78
C VAL A 220 -33.39 30.41 13.27
N VAL A 221 -34.18 30.05 14.26
CA VAL A 221 -35.17 30.90 14.89
C VAL A 221 -34.84 31.07 16.37
N ASP A 222 -34.67 32.34 16.79
CA ASP A 222 -34.38 32.62 18.20
C ASP A 222 -35.63 32.35 19.05
N THR A 223 -35.50 31.45 20.00
CA THR A 223 -36.58 31.06 20.93
C THR A 223 -36.98 32.15 21.87
N LEU A 224 -36.16 33.19 22.09
CA LEU A 224 -36.49 34.35 22.91
C LEU A 224 -37.33 35.38 22.17
N GLU A 225 -37.15 35.50 20.83
CA GLU A 225 -37.94 36.39 19.98
C GLU A 225 -39.30 35.83 19.61
N ALA A 226 -39.41 34.48 19.50
CA ALA A 226 -40.66 33.80 19.15
C ALA A 226 -41.77 33.88 20.24
N LYS A 227 -41.45 34.43 21.42
CA LYS A 227 -42.38 34.60 22.55
C LYS A 227 -42.92 35.99 22.72
N LYS A 228 -42.62 36.90 21.80
CA LYS A 228 -43.21 38.28 21.74
C LYS A 228 -44.29 38.31 20.69
#